data_9f781d31ddccce0a9eceb162fd5a311b
#
_entry.id   9f781d31ddccce0a9eceb162fd5a311b
#
_cell.length_a   1.000
_cell.length_b   1.000
_cell.length_c   1.000
_cell.angle_alpha   90.00
_cell.angle_beta   90.00
_cell.angle_gamma   90.00
#
_symmetry.space_group_name_H-M   'P 1'
#
loop_
_entity.id
_entity.type
_entity.pdbx_description
1 polymer ?
#
loop_
_entity_poly.entity_id
_entity_poly.type
_entity_poly.pdbx_seq_one_letter_code
_entity_poly.pdbx_strand_id
1 'polypeptide(L)'
;MVELPNYVDVNNLIDDLRVLCWEAADILLHYSQRIKDVNYKDSLIKNNDHINPVTLADLEVNDLILKKMHIKYPYIAWKYISEENAKIDPKICDINSDWIWVLDPLDGTKDFIQGTGEYAMHLALNYKNKPFLGFVLIPEMDELWISNGVYAWGEKRDRTIIKPKLDVKESLSNMTLVKSKNHSNKTLIDLIEKINFKKVTTMGSIGCKIASIVRGESDIYISLSLPGKTSPKDWDFAAPEIVLKTAGGSITNLDNEEL
;
A
#
# COMPACT_ATOMS: atom_id res chain seq x y z
N MET A 1 10.34 -9.17 -22.47
CA MET A 1 10.62 -8.33 -21.29
C MET A 1 9.96 -6.99 -21.56
N VAL A 2 9.17 -6.44 -20.65
CA VAL A 2 8.56 -5.11 -20.85
C VAL A 2 9.67 -4.07 -20.66
N GLU A 3 9.81 -3.16 -21.62
CA GLU A 3 10.79 -2.07 -21.57
C GLU A 3 10.11 -0.80 -21.08
N LEU A 4 10.75 -0.11 -20.12
CA LEU A 4 10.30 1.20 -19.65
C LEU A 4 10.42 2.24 -20.78
N PRO A 5 9.55 3.28 -20.78
CA PRO A 5 9.57 4.29 -21.82
C PRO A 5 10.87 5.12 -21.81
N ASN A 6 11.28 5.56 -23.00
CA ASN A 6 12.36 6.54 -23.21
C ASN A 6 13.67 6.22 -22.47
N TYR A 7 14.12 4.96 -22.56
CA TYR A 7 15.41 4.53 -22.01
C TYR A 7 15.57 4.69 -20.48
N VAL A 8 14.47 4.71 -19.75
CA VAL A 8 14.53 4.70 -18.27
C VAL A 8 15.12 3.37 -17.82
N ASP A 9 16.25 3.42 -17.13
CA ASP A 9 16.84 2.25 -16.49
C ASP A 9 16.08 1.93 -15.22
N VAL A 10 15.63 0.68 -15.06
CA VAL A 10 14.81 0.23 -13.93
C VAL A 10 15.55 0.31 -12.59
N ASN A 11 16.86 0.07 -12.57
CA ASN A 11 17.62 0.11 -11.33
C ASN A 11 17.82 1.55 -10.86
N ASN A 12 18.13 2.46 -11.79
CA ASN A 12 18.22 3.88 -11.49
C ASN A 12 16.87 4.43 -11.00
N LEU A 13 15.78 4.02 -11.65
CA LEU A 13 14.42 4.41 -11.22
C LEU A 13 14.12 3.91 -9.80
N ILE A 14 14.45 2.66 -9.48
CA ILE A 14 14.28 2.11 -8.13
C ILE A 14 15.13 2.86 -7.10
N ASP A 15 16.38 3.19 -7.43
CA ASP A 15 17.25 3.95 -6.52
C ASP A 15 16.71 5.35 -6.24
N ASP A 16 16.17 6.02 -7.26
CA ASP A 16 15.53 7.31 -7.13
C ASP A 16 14.28 7.26 -6.26
N LEU A 17 13.42 6.27 -6.51
CA LEU A 17 12.18 6.09 -5.76
C LEU A 17 12.44 5.65 -4.32
N ARG A 18 13.49 4.89 -4.07
CA ARG A 18 13.93 4.54 -2.72
C ARG A 18 14.20 5.79 -1.89
N VAL A 19 14.97 6.74 -2.43
CA VAL A 19 15.24 8.02 -1.76
C VAL A 19 13.94 8.77 -1.49
N LEU A 20 13.07 8.83 -2.49
CA LEU A 20 11.79 9.54 -2.40
C LEU A 20 10.85 8.90 -1.36
N CYS A 21 10.81 7.57 -1.28
CA CYS A 21 10.05 6.87 -0.25
C CYS A 21 10.56 7.20 1.16
N TRP A 22 11.87 7.30 1.36
CA TRP A 22 12.41 7.67 2.67
C TRP A 22 12.17 9.15 3.03
N GLU A 23 12.15 10.06 2.05
CA GLU A 23 11.69 11.44 2.27
C GLU A 23 10.20 11.46 2.70
N ALA A 24 9.35 10.64 2.07
CA ALA A 24 7.96 10.49 2.47
C ALA A 24 7.82 9.89 3.88
N ALA A 25 8.68 8.93 4.26
CA ALA A 25 8.73 8.39 5.62
C ALA A 25 8.98 9.48 6.66
N ASP A 26 9.90 10.43 6.39
CA ASP A 26 10.21 11.52 7.31
C ASP A 26 9.00 12.42 7.54
N ILE A 27 8.22 12.72 6.48
CA ILE A 27 6.97 13.47 6.59
C ILE A 27 5.96 12.70 7.44
N LEU A 28 5.71 11.42 7.09
CA LEU A 28 4.73 10.59 7.80
C LEU A 28 5.08 10.45 9.28
N LEU A 29 6.33 10.18 9.62
CA LEU A 29 6.80 10.08 11.01
C LEU A 29 6.70 11.40 11.76
N HIS A 30 7.02 12.52 11.11
CA HIS A 30 6.84 13.85 11.70
C HIS A 30 5.39 14.10 12.12
N TYR A 31 4.44 13.82 11.23
CA TYR A 31 3.03 14.00 11.52
C TYR A 31 2.49 12.92 12.49
N SER A 32 2.98 11.69 12.42
CA SER A 32 2.62 10.61 13.37
C SER A 32 2.97 10.95 14.82
N GLN A 33 4.10 11.63 15.02
CA GLN A 33 4.47 12.12 16.36
C GLN A 33 3.52 13.22 16.82
N ARG A 34 3.16 14.15 15.95
CA ARG A 34 2.32 15.32 16.29
C ARG A 34 0.86 14.96 16.50
N ILE A 35 0.32 13.97 15.77
CA ILE A 35 -1.08 13.56 15.89
C ILE A 35 -1.39 12.91 17.25
N LYS A 36 -0.37 12.45 17.96
CA LYS A 36 -0.47 11.94 19.33
C LYS A 36 -0.66 13.05 20.37
N ASP A 37 -0.33 14.31 20.03
CA ASP A 37 -0.57 15.45 20.89
C ASP A 37 -1.97 16.03 20.64
N VAL A 38 -2.80 16.00 21.68
CA VAL A 38 -4.19 16.45 21.64
C VAL A 38 -4.34 17.90 21.17
N ASN A 39 -3.35 18.76 21.46
CA ASN A 39 -3.38 20.18 21.06
C ASN A 39 -3.20 20.39 19.56
N TYR A 40 -2.58 19.45 18.85
CA TYR A 40 -2.31 19.57 17.43
C TYR A 40 -3.19 18.68 16.55
N LYS A 41 -3.77 17.62 17.10
CA LYS A 41 -4.51 16.59 16.35
C LYS A 41 -5.56 17.18 15.41
N ASP A 42 -6.43 18.04 15.92
CA ASP A 42 -7.53 18.60 15.11
C ASP A 42 -7.03 19.53 13.99
N SER A 43 -5.90 20.20 14.19
CA SER A 43 -5.30 21.05 13.16
C SER A 43 -4.68 20.27 12.00
N LEU A 44 -4.34 19.00 12.23
CA LEU A 44 -3.72 18.14 11.23
C LEU A 44 -4.76 17.42 10.35
N ILE A 45 -5.99 17.28 10.84
CA ILE A 45 -7.07 16.61 10.12
C ILE A 45 -7.76 17.65 9.21
N LYS A 46 -7.71 17.44 7.89
CA LYS A 46 -8.30 18.35 6.89
C LYS A 46 -9.74 17.98 6.57
N ASN A 47 -10.03 16.70 6.53
CA ASN A 47 -11.38 16.19 6.38
C ASN A 47 -11.59 15.08 7.41
N ASN A 48 -12.51 15.28 8.33
CA ASN A 48 -12.89 14.31 9.35
C ASN A 48 -14.13 13.51 8.93
N ASP A 49 -14.20 13.13 7.66
CA ASP A 49 -15.18 12.15 7.21
C ASP A 49 -14.86 10.81 7.91
N HIS A 50 -15.86 10.27 8.61
CA HIS A 50 -15.71 8.99 9.31
C HIS A 50 -15.39 7.82 8.36
N ILE A 51 -15.65 7.97 7.07
CA ILE A 51 -15.39 6.95 6.05
C ILE A 51 -13.99 7.13 5.48
N ASN A 52 -13.64 8.33 5.00
CA ASN A 52 -12.37 8.63 4.31
C ASN A 52 -11.76 9.93 4.87
N PRO A 53 -11.15 9.90 6.07
CA PRO A 53 -10.47 11.06 6.61
C PRO A 53 -9.24 11.41 5.77
N VAL A 54 -8.86 12.71 5.76
CA VAL A 54 -7.65 13.22 5.12
C VAL A 54 -6.88 14.04 6.12
N THR A 55 -5.58 13.86 6.18
CA THR A 55 -4.68 14.65 7.02
C THR A 55 -3.73 15.50 6.19
N LEU A 56 -3.01 16.40 6.86
CA LEU A 56 -1.92 17.14 6.21
C LEU A 56 -0.81 16.22 5.71
N ALA A 57 -0.62 15.07 6.37
CA ALA A 57 0.38 14.10 5.96
C ALA A 57 0.08 13.50 4.59
N ASP A 58 -1.20 13.13 4.32
CA ASP A 58 -1.65 12.63 3.01
C ASP A 58 -1.31 13.64 1.91
N LEU A 59 -1.68 14.91 2.12
CA LEU A 59 -1.49 15.97 1.13
C LEU A 59 -0.02 16.27 0.87
N GLU A 60 0.80 16.35 1.93
CA GLU A 60 2.21 16.69 1.79
C GLU A 60 3.01 15.56 1.12
N VAL A 61 2.71 14.28 1.43
CA VAL A 61 3.31 13.14 0.75
C VAL A 61 2.87 13.08 -0.71
N ASN A 62 1.58 13.29 -1.00
CA ASN A 62 1.08 13.37 -2.36
C ASN A 62 1.85 14.40 -3.19
N ASP A 63 1.97 15.62 -2.67
CA ASP A 63 2.64 16.72 -3.36
C ASP A 63 4.15 16.44 -3.52
N LEU A 64 4.81 15.90 -2.49
CA LEU A 64 6.22 15.52 -2.58
C LEU A 64 6.46 14.54 -3.74
N ILE A 65 5.73 13.42 -3.76
CA ILE A 65 5.91 12.35 -4.73
C ILE A 65 5.66 12.88 -6.14
N LEU A 66 4.49 13.49 -6.39
CA LEU A 66 4.12 13.96 -7.72
C LEU A 66 5.08 15.03 -8.23
N LYS A 67 5.44 16.02 -7.40
CA LYS A 67 6.36 17.10 -7.78
C LYS A 67 7.76 16.58 -8.10
N LYS A 68 8.32 15.72 -7.25
CA LYS A 68 9.67 15.16 -7.45
C LYS A 68 9.73 14.27 -8.70
N MET A 69 8.70 13.46 -8.93
CA MET A 69 8.61 12.63 -10.14
C MET A 69 8.55 13.48 -11.41
N HIS A 70 7.76 14.55 -11.43
CA HIS A 70 7.71 15.47 -12.58
C HIS A 70 9.02 16.20 -12.83
N ILE A 71 9.72 16.61 -11.76
CA ILE A 71 11.01 17.29 -11.87
C ILE A 71 12.09 16.33 -12.41
N LYS A 72 12.10 15.09 -11.93
CA LYS A 72 13.15 14.13 -12.24
C LYS A 72 12.96 13.48 -13.60
N TYR A 73 11.71 13.29 -14.01
CA TYR A 73 11.34 12.63 -15.27
C TYR A 73 10.45 13.52 -16.17
N PRO A 74 10.88 14.75 -16.50
CA PRO A 74 10.03 15.75 -17.16
C PRO A 74 9.64 15.38 -18.60
N TYR A 75 10.41 14.50 -19.25
CA TYR A 75 10.19 14.11 -20.64
C TYR A 75 9.53 12.73 -20.80
N ILE A 76 9.18 12.08 -19.67
CA ILE A 76 8.51 10.79 -19.72
C ILE A 76 7.01 11.03 -19.65
N ALA A 77 6.28 10.48 -20.62
CA ALA A 77 4.83 10.63 -20.72
C ALA A 77 4.06 9.69 -19.76
N TRP A 78 4.50 9.62 -18.50
CA TRP A 78 3.76 8.90 -17.47
C TRP A 78 2.51 9.64 -17.08
N LYS A 79 1.47 8.89 -16.74
CA LYS A 79 0.27 9.39 -16.07
C LYS A 79 0.33 9.06 -14.59
N TYR A 80 -0.43 9.79 -13.80
CA TYR A 80 -0.43 9.66 -12.34
C TYR A 80 -1.88 9.62 -11.86
N ILE A 81 -2.20 8.61 -11.06
CA ILE A 81 -3.44 8.49 -10.30
C ILE A 81 -3.04 8.44 -8.83
N SER A 82 -3.54 9.34 -8.01
CA SER A 82 -3.39 9.27 -6.58
C SER A 82 -4.75 9.32 -5.90
N GLU A 83 -4.86 8.75 -4.70
CA GLU A 83 -6.07 8.81 -3.91
C GLU A 83 -6.54 10.25 -3.74
N GLU A 84 -5.64 11.17 -3.38
CA GLU A 84 -5.98 12.57 -3.11
C GLU A 84 -6.43 13.31 -4.38
N ASN A 85 -5.80 13.06 -5.51
CA ASN A 85 -6.20 13.66 -6.79
C ASN A 85 -7.54 13.08 -7.28
N ALA A 86 -7.80 11.79 -7.07
CA ALA A 86 -9.06 11.14 -7.42
C ALA A 86 -10.23 11.62 -6.56
N LYS A 87 -9.99 12.04 -5.33
CA LYS A 87 -11.00 12.70 -4.47
C LYS A 87 -11.42 14.08 -5.02
N ILE A 88 -10.48 14.80 -5.67
CA ILE A 88 -10.73 16.12 -6.26
C ILE A 88 -11.40 15.97 -7.63
N ASP A 89 -10.85 15.12 -8.50
CA ASP A 89 -11.38 14.84 -9.84
C ASP A 89 -11.41 13.32 -10.10
N PRO A 90 -12.58 12.68 -9.90
CA PRO A 90 -12.71 11.24 -10.12
C PRO A 90 -12.42 10.79 -11.56
N LYS A 91 -12.50 11.70 -12.57
CA LYS A 91 -12.20 11.38 -13.97
C LYS A 91 -10.73 11.05 -14.21
N ILE A 92 -9.84 11.36 -13.26
CA ILE A 92 -8.44 10.97 -13.36
C ILE A 92 -8.29 9.44 -13.39
N CYS A 93 -9.25 8.69 -12.85
CA CYS A 93 -9.27 7.23 -12.91
C CYS A 93 -9.58 6.67 -14.31
N ASP A 94 -10.15 7.49 -15.22
CA ASP A 94 -10.50 7.09 -16.59
C ASP A 94 -9.33 7.30 -17.58
N ILE A 95 -8.12 7.58 -17.08
CA ILE A 95 -6.95 7.84 -17.91
C ILE A 95 -6.54 6.57 -18.66
N ASN A 96 -6.55 6.65 -19.99
CA ASN A 96 -6.01 5.61 -20.85
C ASN A 96 -4.54 5.90 -21.17
N SER A 97 -3.64 5.13 -20.59
CA SER A 97 -2.20 5.20 -20.83
C SER A 97 -1.58 3.84 -20.56
N ASP A 98 -0.57 3.46 -21.34
CA ASP A 98 0.16 2.22 -21.09
C ASP A 98 0.90 2.23 -19.74
N TRP A 99 1.37 3.41 -19.32
CA TRP A 99 2.17 3.58 -18.11
C TRP A 99 1.51 4.57 -17.14
N ILE A 100 1.12 4.08 -15.98
CA ILE A 100 0.42 4.86 -14.97
C ILE A 100 1.05 4.63 -13.60
N TRP A 101 1.49 5.71 -12.96
CA TRP A 101 1.83 5.70 -11.54
C TRP A 101 0.56 5.75 -10.70
N VAL A 102 0.47 4.87 -9.74
CA VAL A 102 -0.66 4.76 -8.80
C VAL A 102 -0.12 4.97 -7.40
N LEU A 103 -0.65 5.96 -6.68
CA LEU A 103 -0.18 6.41 -5.38
C LEU A 103 -1.30 6.40 -4.35
N ASP A 104 -1.07 5.74 -3.24
CA ASP A 104 -1.75 5.98 -1.97
C ASP A 104 -0.75 6.64 -1.02
N PRO A 105 -0.90 7.93 -0.72
CA PRO A 105 0.04 8.65 0.14
C PRO A 105 0.04 8.16 1.58
N LEU A 106 -1.09 7.66 2.06
CA LEU A 106 -1.28 7.20 3.44
C LEU A 106 -2.42 6.17 3.56
N ASP A 107 -2.15 4.92 3.21
CA ASP A 107 -3.06 3.80 3.49
C ASP A 107 -3.17 3.59 5.00
N GLY A 108 -4.39 3.52 5.50
CA GLY A 108 -4.65 3.39 6.93
C GLY A 108 -4.75 4.73 7.65
N THR A 109 -5.28 5.77 7.03
CA THR A 109 -5.44 7.11 7.62
C THR A 109 -6.18 7.09 8.97
N LYS A 110 -7.14 6.19 9.16
CA LYS A 110 -7.81 6.01 10.47
C LYS A 110 -6.85 5.54 11.55
N ASP A 111 -6.01 4.56 11.24
CA ASP A 111 -5.00 4.03 12.16
C ASP A 111 -3.92 5.07 12.44
N PHE A 112 -3.55 5.87 11.43
CA PHE A 112 -2.66 7.01 11.59
C PHE A 112 -3.24 8.03 12.58
N ILE A 113 -4.50 8.46 12.41
CA ILE A 113 -5.19 9.40 13.31
C ILE A 113 -5.33 8.83 14.73
N GLN A 114 -5.49 7.52 14.87
CA GLN A 114 -5.55 6.83 16.16
C GLN A 114 -4.17 6.64 16.80
N GLY A 115 -3.09 6.89 16.07
CA GLY A 115 -1.72 6.72 16.56
C GLY A 115 -1.30 5.28 16.79
N THR A 116 -1.87 4.32 16.04
CA THR A 116 -1.58 2.88 16.20
C THR A 116 -0.25 2.48 15.57
N GLY A 117 0.28 3.27 14.64
CA GLY A 117 1.47 2.96 13.86
C GLY A 117 1.23 2.00 12.69
N GLU A 118 -0.02 1.58 12.45
CA GLU A 118 -0.38 0.62 11.40
C GLU A 118 -0.84 1.35 10.12
N TYR A 119 0.08 2.06 9.49
CA TYR A 119 -0.15 2.80 8.25
C TYR A 119 1.02 2.60 7.28
N ALA A 120 0.76 2.83 6.00
CA ALA A 120 1.74 2.65 4.92
C ALA A 120 1.58 3.70 3.82
N MET A 121 2.59 3.88 2.97
CA MET A 121 2.46 4.55 1.68
C MET A 121 2.63 3.51 0.59
N HIS A 122 1.80 3.57 -0.45
CA HIS A 122 1.88 2.69 -1.62
C HIS A 122 2.21 3.50 -2.87
N LEU A 123 3.22 3.06 -3.61
CA LEU A 123 3.55 3.61 -4.92
C LEU A 123 3.77 2.46 -5.91
N ALA A 124 2.99 2.42 -6.98
CA ALA A 124 3.14 1.41 -8.03
C ALA A 124 3.27 2.06 -9.41
N LEU A 125 4.04 1.44 -10.29
CA LEU A 125 4.00 1.70 -11.72
C LEU A 125 3.22 0.56 -12.38
N ASN A 126 2.08 0.90 -12.99
CA ASN A 126 1.29 -0.03 -13.76
C ASN A 126 1.66 0.04 -15.25
N TYR A 127 1.72 -1.12 -15.89
CA TYR A 127 1.80 -1.27 -17.33
C TYR A 127 0.55 -1.95 -17.86
N LYS A 128 -0.22 -1.27 -18.70
CA LYS A 128 -1.50 -1.77 -19.26
C LYS A 128 -2.42 -2.30 -18.16
N ASN A 129 -2.63 -1.48 -17.14
CA ASN A 129 -3.47 -1.75 -15.97
C ASN A 129 -3.02 -2.93 -15.08
N LYS A 130 -1.77 -3.40 -15.23
CA LYS A 130 -1.20 -4.42 -14.34
C LYS A 130 0.02 -3.86 -13.61
N PRO A 131 0.15 -4.09 -12.30
CA PRO A 131 1.31 -3.63 -11.54
C PRO A 131 2.61 -4.23 -12.10
N PHE A 132 3.59 -3.36 -12.35
CA PHE A 132 4.91 -3.70 -12.88
C PHE A 132 6.04 -3.47 -11.87
N LEU A 133 6.02 -2.33 -11.17
CA LEU A 133 6.90 -2.03 -10.04
C LEU A 133 6.02 -1.69 -8.83
N GLY A 134 6.52 -1.94 -7.62
CA GLY A 134 5.79 -1.61 -6.41
C GLY A 134 6.70 -1.27 -5.24
N PHE A 135 6.25 -0.29 -4.45
CA PHE A 135 6.89 0.19 -3.24
C PHE A 135 5.84 0.28 -2.14
N VAL A 136 6.04 -0.45 -1.05
CA VAL A 136 5.20 -0.40 0.15
C VAL A 136 6.08 0.04 1.31
N LEU A 137 5.91 1.29 1.72
CA LEU A 137 6.66 1.89 2.81
C LEU A 137 5.87 1.78 4.11
N ILE A 138 6.49 1.28 5.17
CA ILE A 138 5.92 1.18 6.52
C ILE A 138 6.83 1.97 7.47
N PRO A 139 6.58 3.28 7.65
CA PRO A 139 7.51 4.18 8.34
C PRO A 139 7.79 3.78 9.79
N GLU A 140 6.77 3.40 10.55
CA GLU A 140 6.91 3.03 11.97
C GLU A 140 7.74 1.76 12.21
N MET A 141 7.90 0.92 11.17
CA MET A 141 8.74 -0.29 11.23
C MET A 141 10.13 -0.08 10.61
N ASP A 142 10.40 1.12 10.06
CA ASP A 142 11.60 1.39 9.27
C ASP A 142 11.77 0.37 8.13
N GLU A 143 10.69 0.09 7.40
CA GLU A 143 10.65 -0.89 6.32
C GLU A 143 10.13 -0.30 5.01
N LEU A 144 10.85 -0.59 3.92
CA LEU A 144 10.44 -0.34 2.55
C LEU A 144 10.47 -1.67 1.78
N TRP A 145 9.30 -2.18 1.42
CA TRP A 145 9.16 -3.36 0.55
C TRP A 145 9.12 -2.93 -0.91
N ILE A 146 10.00 -3.52 -1.72
CA ILE A 146 10.19 -3.16 -3.13
C ILE A 146 9.99 -4.40 -4.00
N SER A 147 9.28 -4.22 -5.11
CA SER A 147 9.25 -5.18 -6.21
C SER A 147 9.79 -4.53 -7.48
N ASN A 148 10.73 -5.21 -8.16
CA ASN A 148 11.21 -4.81 -9.48
C ASN A 148 10.48 -5.52 -10.63
N GLY A 149 9.33 -6.15 -10.35
CA GLY A 149 8.53 -6.93 -11.30
C GLY A 149 9.00 -8.38 -11.49
N VAL A 150 10.14 -8.77 -10.91
CA VAL A 150 10.70 -10.13 -10.99
C VAL A 150 10.81 -10.78 -9.61
N TYR A 151 11.30 -10.04 -8.65
CA TYR A 151 11.43 -10.46 -7.26
C TYR A 151 11.17 -9.29 -6.31
N ALA A 152 10.81 -9.60 -5.06
CA ALA A 152 10.61 -8.64 -3.99
C ALA A 152 11.67 -8.77 -2.91
N TRP A 153 11.96 -7.66 -2.26
CA TRP A 153 12.76 -7.59 -1.04
C TRP A 153 12.26 -6.43 -0.16
N GLY A 154 12.52 -6.53 1.13
CA GLY A 154 12.41 -5.40 2.04
C GLY A 154 13.77 -4.79 2.29
N GLU A 155 13.81 -3.54 2.65
CA GLU A 155 15.01 -2.88 3.16
C GLU A 155 14.67 -1.91 4.28
N LYS A 156 15.64 -1.67 5.15
CA LYS A 156 15.61 -0.61 6.14
C LYS A 156 16.30 0.64 5.60
N ARG A 157 16.15 1.75 6.30
CA ARG A 157 16.80 3.01 5.94
C ARG A 157 18.34 2.89 5.90
N ASP A 158 18.92 2.07 6.75
CA ASP A 158 20.36 1.75 6.77
C ASP A 158 20.80 0.78 5.66
N ARG A 159 19.88 0.42 4.74
CA ARG A 159 20.04 -0.55 3.65
C ARG A 159 20.18 -2.02 4.09
N THR A 160 19.86 -2.34 5.33
CA THR A 160 19.74 -3.74 5.74
C THR A 160 18.61 -4.41 4.94
N ILE A 161 18.94 -5.50 4.23
CA ILE A 161 18.01 -6.23 3.39
C ILE A 161 17.16 -7.20 4.21
N ILE A 162 15.86 -7.19 3.97
CA ILE A 162 14.88 -8.10 4.54
C ILE A 162 14.42 -9.05 3.43
N LYS A 163 14.63 -10.35 3.61
CA LYS A 163 14.17 -11.36 2.64
C LYS A 163 12.74 -11.78 2.92
N PRO A 164 11.91 -11.97 1.88
CA PRO A 164 10.60 -12.60 2.03
C PRO A 164 10.71 -13.98 2.72
N LYS A 165 9.70 -14.30 3.54
CA LYS A 165 9.64 -15.55 4.32
C LYS A 165 8.26 -16.19 4.21
N LEU A 166 7.74 -16.32 2.99
CA LEU A 166 6.47 -17.00 2.78
C LEU A 166 6.66 -18.51 2.99
N ASP A 167 5.70 -19.09 3.69
CA ASP A 167 5.65 -20.53 3.97
C ASP A 167 4.33 -21.10 3.46
N VAL A 168 4.40 -22.19 2.69
CA VAL A 168 3.22 -22.84 2.14
C VAL A 168 2.58 -23.72 3.21
N LYS A 169 1.33 -23.41 3.55
CA LYS A 169 0.52 -24.22 4.48
C LYS A 169 -0.52 -25.03 3.69
N GLU A 170 -0.63 -26.31 3.99
CA GLU A 170 -1.56 -27.22 3.31
C GLU A 170 -3.02 -27.05 3.76
N SER A 171 -3.26 -26.45 4.94
CA SER A 171 -4.60 -26.31 5.52
C SER A 171 -4.81 -24.96 6.13
N LEU A 172 -5.98 -24.37 5.93
CA LEU A 172 -6.40 -23.10 6.54
C LEU A 172 -6.35 -23.16 8.09
N SER A 173 -6.58 -24.33 8.68
CA SER A 173 -6.48 -24.53 10.14
C SER A 173 -5.06 -24.40 10.69
N ASN A 174 -4.05 -24.44 9.83
CA ASN A 174 -2.64 -24.21 10.17
C ASN A 174 -2.19 -22.78 9.88
N MET A 175 -3.06 -21.97 9.26
CA MET A 175 -2.74 -20.60 8.84
C MET A 175 -3.05 -19.57 9.92
N THR A 176 -2.25 -18.52 9.95
CA THR A 176 -2.53 -17.28 10.66
C THR A 176 -3.22 -16.31 9.69
N LEU A 177 -4.48 -15.98 9.98
CA LEU A 177 -5.22 -14.95 9.27
C LEU A 177 -4.88 -13.57 9.83
N VAL A 178 -4.54 -12.62 8.97
CA VAL A 178 -4.61 -11.20 9.32
C VAL A 178 -5.89 -10.61 8.70
N LYS A 179 -6.70 -9.92 9.50
CA LYS A 179 -7.93 -9.25 9.04
C LYS A 179 -7.87 -7.74 9.26
N SER A 180 -8.70 -7.01 8.53
CA SER A 180 -8.84 -5.56 8.73
C SER A 180 -9.38 -5.24 10.11
N LYS A 181 -8.81 -4.23 10.75
CA LYS A 181 -9.24 -3.68 12.04
C LYS A 181 -10.53 -2.85 11.88
N ASN A 182 -10.58 -2.02 10.84
CA ASN A 182 -11.62 -1.03 10.64
C ASN A 182 -12.69 -1.46 9.61
N HIS A 183 -12.43 -2.51 8.82
CA HIS A 183 -13.31 -2.99 7.76
C HIS A 183 -13.66 -4.46 7.98
N SER A 184 -14.69 -4.69 8.77
CA SER A 184 -15.24 -6.03 9.02
C SER A 184 -16.76 -6.00 8.89
N ASN A 185 -17.33 -7.06 8.38
CA ASN A 185 -18.77 -7.24 8.32
C ASN A 185 -19.15 -8.63 8.88
N LYS A 186 -20.44 -8.81 9.17
CA LYS A 186 -20.92 -10.05 9.79
C LYS A 186 -20.61 -11.27 8.94
N THR A 187 -20.75 -11.18 7.63
CA THR A 187 -20.47 -12.29 6.70
C THR A 187 -19.01 -12.75 6.79
N LEU A 188 -18.07 -11.81 6.85
CA LEU A 188 -16.65 -12.12 7.02
C LEU A 188 -16.36 -12.74 8.39
N ILE A 189 -16.99 -12.22 9.46
CA ILE A 189 -16.84 -12.77 10.82
C ILE A 189 -17.34 -14.22 10.85
N ASP A 190 -18.55 -14.46 10.37
CA ASP A 190 -19.15 -15.81 10.34
C ASP A 190 -18.31 -16.79 9.50
N LEU A 191 -17.69 -16.32 8.40
CA LEU A 191 -16.78 -17.11 7.58
C LEU A 191 -15.52 -17.49 8.35
N ILE A 192 -14.88 -16.52 9.00
CA ILE A 192 -13.64 -16.72 9.77
C ILE A 192 -13.87 -17.71 10.91
N GLU A 193 -15.00 -17.61 11.63
CA GLU A 193 -15.35 -18.53 12.71
C GLU A 193 -15.55 -19.96 12.21
N LYS A 194 -16.15 -20.15 11.01
CA LYS A 194 -16.35 -21.49 10.41
C LYS A 194 -15.04 -22.15 9.97
N ILE A 195 -14.06 -21.37 9.49
CA ILE A 195 -12.79 -21.92 8.97
C ILE A 195 -11.88 -22.40 10.10
N ASN A 196 -11.98 -21.83 11.29
CA ASN A 196 -11.17 -22.19 12.47
C ASN A 196 -9.65 -22.08 12.20
N PHE A 197 -9.19 -20.89 11.83
CA PHE A 197 -7.77 -20.60 11.64
C PHE A 197 -6.93 -20.86 12.89
N LYS A 198 -5.66 -21.25 12.74
CA LYS A 198 -4.72 -21.42 13.85
C LYS A 198 -4.62 -20.16 14.73
N LYS A 199 -4.63 -19.00 14.10
CA LYS A 199 -4.57 -17.70 14.76
C LYS A 199 -5.27 -16.65 13.91
N VAL A 200 -5.94 -15.71 14.53
CA VAL A 200 -6.51 -14.53 13.88
C VAL A 200 -5.89 -13.29 14.51
N THR A 201 -5.29 -12.44 13.69
CA THR A 201 -4.73 -11.15 14.07
C THR A 201 -5.51 -10.03 13.39
N THR A 202 -5.43 -8.82 13.91
CA THR A 202 -6.06 -7.64 13.31
C THR A 202 -4.99 -6.59 13.05
N MET A 203 -5.08 -5.91 11.91
CA MET A 203 -4.13 -4.87 11.53
C MET A 203 -4.83 -3.78 10.70
N GLY A 204 -4.38 -2.54 10.81
CA GLY A 204 -4.77 -1.42 9.94
C GLY A 204 -4.29 -1.62 8.50
N SER A 205 -4.10 -0.62 7.72
CA SER A 205 -3.41 -0.58 6.41
C SER A 205 -3.37 -1.90 5.61
N ILE A 206 -3.61 -1.87 4.32
CA ILE A 206 -3.41 -3.04 3.44
C ILE A 206 -1.92 -3.35 3.29
N GLY A 207 -1.09 -2.30 3.15
CA GLY A 207 0.36 -2.46 3.09
C GLY A 207 0.95 -3.17 4.30
N CYS A 208 0.51 -2.80 5.52
CA CYS A 208 0.95 -3.47 6.74
C CYS A 208 0.54 -4.94 6.78
N LYS A 209 -0.68 -5.28 6.34
CA LYS A 209 -1.15 -6.68 6.26
C LYS A 209 -0.35 -7.50 5.27
N ILE A 210 -0.14 -6.98 4.06
CA ILE A 210 0.64 -7.68 3.04
C ILE A 210 2.10 -7.83 3.47
N ALA A 211 2.71 -6.81 4.06
CA ALA A 211 4.06 -6.91 4.61
C ALA A 211 4.16 -7.96 5.72
N SER A 212 3.12 -8.10 6.58
CA SER A 212 3.09 -9.17 7.60
C SER A 212 3.08 -10.56 6.97
N ILE A 213 2.42 -10.74 5.82
CA ILE A 213 2.45 -12.00 5.06
C ILE A 213 3.83 -12.22 4.46
N VAL A 214 4.39 -11.21 3.81
CA VAL A 214 5.72 -11.32 3.18
C VAL A 214 6.82 -11.60 4.21
N ARG A 215 6.68 -11.11 5.47
CA ARG A 215 7.58 -11.44 6.59
C ARG A 215 7.34 -12.83 7.19
N GLY A 216 6.26 -13.53 6.80
CA GLY A 216 5.88 -14.83 7.37
C GLY A 216 5.25 -14.75 8.77
N GLU A 217 4.76 -13.59 9.18
CA GLU A 217 4.04 -13.37 10.45
C GLU A 217 2.57 -13.77 10.33
N SER A 218 2.02 -13.65 9.11
CA SER A 218 0.68 -14.05 8.72
C SER A 218 0.76 -14.87 7.43
N ASP A 219 -0.26 -15.66 7.14
CA ASP A 219 -0.30 -16.54 5.96
C ASP A 219 -1.36 -16.08 4.94
N ILE A 220 -2.43 -15.44 5.41
CA ILE A 220 -3.57 -15.07 4.56
C ILE A 220 -4.25 -13.79 5.05
N TYR A 221 -4.72 -12.99 4.10
CA TYR A 221 -5.62 -11.85 4.31
C TYR A 221 -6.90 -12.08 3.52
N ILE A 222 -8.06 -11.83 4.13
CA ILE A 222 -9.37 -11.92 3.48
C ILE A 222 -10.09 -10.58 3.64
N SER A 223 -10.57 -10.04 2.53
CA SER A 223 -11.43 -8.85 2.47
C SER A 223 -12.72 -9.18 1.74
N LEU A 224 -13.86 -8.79 2.30
CA LEU A 224 -15.16 -8.92 1.68
C LEU A 224 -15.83 -7.56 1.62
N SER A 225 -16.01 -7.04 0.42
CA SER A 225 -16.80 -5.84 0.18
C SER A 225 -18.26 -6.22 -0.09
N LEU A 226 -19.19 -5.56 0.59
CA LEU A 226 -20.63 -5.76 0.36
C LEU A 226 -21.11 -4.81 -0.73
N PRO A 227 -22.12 -5.18 -1.54
CA PRO A 227 -22.73 -4.29 -2.51
C PRO A 227 -23.18 -2.97 -1.88
N GLY A 228 -22.86 -1.85 -2.52
CA GLY A 228 -23.19 -0.50 -2.02
C GLY A 228 -22.33 0.01 -0.85
N LYS A 229 -21.28 -0.71 -0.49
CA LYS A 229 -20.26 -0.24 0.47
C LYS A 229 -18.97 0.15 -0.26
N THR A 230 -18.15 0.96 0.39
CA THR A 230 -16.81 1.30 -0.11
C THR A 230 -15.98 0.03 -0.26
N SER A 231 -15.40 -0.15 -1.44
CA SER A 231 -14.41 -1.20 -1.72
C SER A 231 -13.03 -0.58 -1.83
N PRO A 232 -11.98 -1.34 -1.56
CA PRO A 232 -10.61 -0.92 -1.86
C PRO A 232 -10.49 -0.51 -3.34
N LYS A 233 -9.56 0.40 -3.62
CA LYS A 233 -9.29 0.96 -4.94
C LYS A 233 -7.93 0.48 -5.45
N ASP A 234 -7.60 0.81 -6.69
CA ASP A 234 -6.33 0.42 -7.31
C ASP A 234 -5.12 0.87 -6.50
N TRP A 235 -5.17 2.05 -5.89
CA TRP A 235 -4.07 2.56 -5.07
C TRP A 235 -3.87 1.79 -3.77
N ASP A 236 -4.92 1.16 -3.22
CA ASP A 236 -4.80 0.30 -2.04
C ASP A 236 -4.03 -0.99 -2.36
N PHE A 237 -4.16 -1.53 -3.59
CA PHE A 237 -3.68 -2.86 -3.94
C PHE A 237 -2.49 -2.91 -4.91
N ALA A 238 -2.32 -1.96 -5.83
CA ALA A 238 -1.35 -2.08 -6.92
C ALA A 238 0.08 -2.38 -6.41
N ALA A 239 0.58 -1.62 -5.43
CA ALA A 239 1.92 -1.87 -4.88
C ALA A 239 1.96 -3.12 -3.98
N PRO A 240 1.02 -3.34 -3.03
CA PRO A 240 0.97 -4.57 -2.25
C PRO A 240 0.85 -5.84 -3.09
N GLU A 241 0.08 -5.81 -4.19
CA GLU A 241 -0.10 -6.95 -5.09
C GLU A 241 1.22 -7.38 -5.70
N ILE A 242 1.93 -6.47 -6.37
CA ILE A 242 3.18 -6.84 -7.06
C ILE A 242 4.28 -7.23 -6.08
N VAL A 243 4.34 -6.61 -4.89
CA VAL A 243 5.26 -7.01 -3.83
C VAL A 243 4.95 -8.43 -3.36
N LEU A 244 3.68 -8.76 -3.08
CA LEU A 244 3.30 -10.10 -2.65
C LEU A 244 3.54 -11.13 -3.74
N LYS A 245 3.13 -10.83 -4.99
CA LYS A 245 3.28 -11.73 -6.15
C LYS A 245 4.74 -12.08 -6.41
N THR A 246 5.62 -11.10 -6.41
CA THR A 246 7.06 -11.32 -6.66
C THR A 246 7.81 -11.87 -5.44
N ALA A 247 7.19 -11.84 -4.27
CA ALA A 247 7.64 -12.57 -3.09
C ALA A 247 7.23 -14.05 -3.09
N GLY A 248 6.34 -14.48 -4.01
CA GLY A 248 5.85 -15.86 -4.14
C GLY A 248 4.43 -16.10 -3.61
N GLY A 249 3.70 -15.04 -3.25
CA GLY A 249 2.28 -15.10 -2.90
C GLY A 249 1.35 -14.75 -4.08
N SER A 250 0.05 -14.57 -3.80
CA SER A 250 -0.95 -14.18 -4.80
C SER A 250 -2.08 -13.35 -4.17
N ILE A 251 -2.71 -12.51 -4.98
CA ILE A 251 -4.00 -11.88 -4.67
C ILE A 251 -5.00 -12.34 -5.72
N THR A 252 -6.14 -12.85 -5.27
CA THR A 252 -7.20 -13.35 -6.14
C THR A 252 -8.57 -12.91 -5.62
N ASN A 253 -9.58 -12.96 -6.49
CA ASN A 253 -10.96 -12.97 -6.04
C ASN A 253 -11.33 -14.31 -5.40
N LEU A 254 -12.59 -14.47 -4.96
CA LEU A 254 -13.06 -15.72 -4.32
C LEU A 254 -13.19 -16.89 -5.30
N ASP A 255 -13.20 -16.63 -6.60
CA ASP A 255 -13.22 -17.63 -7.67
C ASP A 255 -11.80 -18.06 -8.09
N ASN A 256 -10.77 -17.57 -7.35
CA ASN A 256 -9.35 -17.84 -7.59
C ASN A 256 -8.83 -17.23 -8.91
N GLU A 257 -9.46 -16.19 -9.39
CA GLU A 257 -8.98 -15.42 -10.54
C GLU A 257 -8.09 -14.28 -10.05
N GLU A 258 -6.97 -14.01 -10.74
CA GLU A 258 -6.09 -12.85 -10.45
C GLU A 258 -6.87 -11.54 -10.64
N LEU A 259 -6.56 -10.53 -9.80
CA LEU A 259 -7.15 -9.20 -9.88
C LEU A 259 -6.62 -8.39 -11.07
#